data_036c280cee139cf13733cc207651a14b
#
_entry.id   036c280cee139cf13733cc207651a14b
#
_cell.length_a   1.000
_cell.length_b   1.000
_cell.length_c   1.000
_cell.angle_alpha   90.00
_cell.angle_beta   90.00
_cell.angle_gamma   90.00
#
_symmetry.space_group_name_H-M   'P 1'
#
loop_
_entity.id
_entity.type
_entity.pdbx_description
1 polymer ?
#
loop_
_entity_poly.entity_id
_entity_poly.type
_entity_poly.pdbx_seq_one_letter_code
_entity_poly.pdbx_strand_id
1 'polypeptide(L)'
;MDEKMKGIIHVRIDDRMIHGQVATQWTNQLSANRIMVINNEVANDDVKKAVVRLAAPPNVRTSIITREVAVKNILSGKYEGQKVLIVAVSPIDVKFLIDNGLPITSVNVGNLSRRNGTERIRPTINITEEEREAFKELISDGVEVTVIQTPRDSKEFLK
;
A
#
# COMPACT_ATOMS: atom_id res chain seq x y z
N MET A 1 -0.15 7.84 -16.46
CA MET A 1 0.76 7.03 -15.63
C MET A 1 2.20 7.44 -15.91
N ASP A 2 2.99 7.63 -14.89
CA ASP A 2 4.39 7.99 -15.03
C ASP A 2 5.20 6.83 -15.63
N GLU A 3 6.16 7.15 -16.47
CA GLU A 3 7.06 6.18 -17.11
C GLU A 3 7.79 5.29 -16.10
N LYS A 4 8.11 5.83 -14.92
CA LYS A 4 8.82 5.10 -13.86
C LYS A 4 7.95 4.13 -13.07
N MET A 5 6.63 4.19 -13.26
CA MET A 5 5.68 3.34 -12.53
C MET A 5 4.75 2.56 -13.45
N LYS A 6 5.26 2.11 -14.59
CA LYS A 6 4.48 1.33 -15.55
C LYS A 6 3.90 0.08 -14.88
N GLY A 7 2.60 -0.10 -15.02
CA GLY A 7 1.88 -1.22 -14.44
C GLY A 7 1.34 -0.98 -13.03
N ILE A 8 1.77 0.07 -12.34
CA ILE A 8 1.27 0.39 -10.99
C ILE A 8 0.06 1.31 -11.12
N ILE A 9 -1.08 0.88 -10.62
CA ILE A 9 -2.34 1.60 -10.80
C ILE A 9 -2.88 2.23 -9.53
N HIS A 10 -2.43 1.79 -8.36
CA HIS A 10 -2.93 2.32 -7.08
C HIS A 10 -1.97 1.98 -5.96
N VAL A 11 -1.90 2.86 -4.95
CA VAL A 11 -1.10 2.64 -3.74
C VAL A 11 -2.00 2.80 -2.52
N ARG A 12 -2.05 1.77 -1.69
CA ARG A 12 -2.86 1.71 -0.48
C ARG A 12 -1.99 1.41 0.72
N ILE A 13 -2.30 2.03 1.86
CA ILE A 13 -1.69 1.70 3.15
C ILE A 13 -2.72 0.95 3.98
N ASP A 14 -2.41 -0.30 4.33
CA ASP A 14 -3.30 -1.14 5.14
C ASP A 14 -2.45 -2.21 5.82
N ASP A 15 -2.39 -2.19 7.15
CA ASP A 15 -1.55 -3.13 7.89
C ASP A 15 -2.14 -4.54 8.00
N ARG A 16 -3.37 -4.73 7.53
CA ARG A 16 -3.95 -6.07 7.38
C ARG A 16 -3.44 -6.77 6.11
N MET A 17 -2.78 -6.02 5.23
CA MET A 17 -2.23 -6.48 3.96
C MET A 17 -3.34 -6.92 3.00
N ILE A 18 -3.52 -8.22 2.76
CA ILE A 18 -4.62 -8.71 1.94
C ILE A 18 -5.73 -9.16 2.88
N HIS A 19 -6.83 -8.45 2.86
CA HIS A 19 -7.98 -8.70 3.74
C HIS A 19 -9.22 -9.02 2.91
N GLY A 20 -9.46 -10.30 2.67
CA GLY A 20 -10.66 -10.90 2.09
C GLY A 20 -11.50 -10.04 1.16
N GLN A 21 -12.68 -9.66 1.66
CA GLN A 21 -13.64 -8.88 0.86
C GLN A 21 -13.13 -7.50 0.48
N VAL A 22 -12.35 -6.86 1.34
CA VAL A 22 -11.78 -5.54 1.04
C VAL A 22 -10.85 -5.63 -0.18
N ALA A 23 -9.98 -6.66 -0.19
CA ALA A 23 -9.10 -6.89 -1.33
C ALA A 23 -9.89 -7.15 -2.61
N THR A 24 -10.95 -7.96 -2.53
CA THR A 24 -11.82 -8.27 -3.67
C THR A 24 -12.47 -7.00 -4.23
N GLN A 25 -13.00 -6.15 -3.37
CA GLN A 25 -13.64 -4.89 -3.79
C GLN A 25 -12.65 -3.98 -4.51
N TRP A 26 -11.44 -3.85 -3.96
CA TRP A 26 -10.41 -3.00 -4.58
C TRP A 26 -9.92 -3.56 -5.91
N THR A 27 -9.63 -4.86 -5.98
CA THR A 27 -9.18 -5.46 -7.23
C THR A 27 -10.25 -5.41 -8.32
N ASN A 28 -11.51 -5.61 -7.97
CA ASN A 28 -12.61 -5.50 -8.93
C ASN A 28 -12.78 -4.07 -9.43
N GLN A 29 -12.81 -3.09 -8.53
CA GLN A 29 -12.99 -1.68 -8.90
C GLN A 29 -11.85 -1.18 -9.79
N LEU A 30 -10.63 -1.60 -9.51
CA LEU A 30 -9.44 -1.15 -10.23
C LEU A 30 -9.11 -2.04 -11.43
N SER A 31 -9.79 -3.18 -11.57
CA SER A 31 -9.41 -4.23 -12.53
C SER A 31 -7.97 -4.67 -12.34
N ALA A 32 -7.51 -4.73 -11.10
CA ALA A 32 -6.15 -5.14 -10.78
C ALA A 32 -5.98 -6.64 -10.99
N ASN A 33 -4.82 -7.03 -11.54
CA ASN A 33 -4.49 -8.44 -11.74
C ASN A 33 -3.33 -8.91 -10.85
N ARG A 34 -2.77 -8.00 -10.05
CA ARG A 34 -1.73 -8.33 -9.07
C ARG A 34 -1.87 -7.43 -7.85
N ILE A 35 -1.71 -8.02 -6.67
CA ILE A 35 -1.53 -7.29 -5.42
C ILE A 35 -0.07 -7.44 -5.01
N MET A 36 0.61 -6.31 -4.83
CA MET A 36 1.97 -6.28 -4.34
C MET A 36 1.95 -5.80 -2.89
N VAL A 37 2.23 -6.70 -1.97
CA VAL A 37 2.38 -6.36 -0.55
C VAL A 37 3.85 -6.00 -0.30
N ILE A 38 4.07 -4.83 0.24
CA ILE A 38 5.42 -4.34 0.56
C ILE A 38 5.58 -4.33 2.07
N ASN A 39 6.37 -5.26 2.57
CA ASN A 39 6.70 -5.34 4.00
C ASN A 39 7.94 -6.21 4.18
N ASN A 40 8.97 -5.65 4.81
CA ASN A 40 10.25 -6.34 4.95
C ASN A 40 10.16 -7.57 5.87
N GLU A 41 9.40 -7.48 6.95
CA GLU A 41 9.24 -8.59 7.88
C GLU A 41 8.55 -9.78 7.20
N VAL A 42 7.39 -9.54 6.58
CA VAL A 42 6.61 -10.60 5.94
C VAL A 42 7.35 -11.18 4.73
N ALA A 43 8.01 -10.33 3.95
CA ALA A 43 8.76 -10.77 2.77
C ALA A 43 9.87 -11.76 3.12
N ASN A 44 10.41 -11.69 4.33
CA ASN A 44 11.49 -12.55 4.82
C ASN A 44 10.98 -13.73 5.67
N ASP A 45 9.67 -13.95 5.72
CA ASP A 45 9.07 -15.02 6.54
C ASP A 45 8.14 -15.85 5.65
N ASP A 46 8.57 -17.05 5.27
CA ASP A 46 7.84 -17.92 4.33
C ASP A 46 6.45 -18.30 4.86
N VAL A 47 6.30 -18.48 6.16
CA VAL A 47 5.00 -18.83 6.76
C VAL A 47 4.03 -17.66 6.66
N LYS A 48 4.48 -16.48 7.02
CA LYS A 48 3.65 -15.26 6.93
C LYS A 48 3.27 -14.94 5.48
N LYS A 49 4.21 -15.13 4.54
CA LYS A 49 3.92 -14.96 3.11
C LYS A 49 2.82 -15.89 2.65
N ALA A 50 2.89 -17.17 3.04
CA ALA A 50 1.87 -18.15 2.67
C ALA A 50 0.48 -17.76 3.20
N VAL A 51 0.41 -17.29 4.44
CA VAL A 51 -0.85 -16.82 5.05
C VAL A 51 -1.43 -15.63 4.27
N VAL A 52 -0.60 -14.66 3.92
CA VAL A 52 -1.05 -13.49 3.15
C VAL A 52 -1.57 -13.91 1.77
N ARG A 53 -0.87 -14.80 1.10
CA ARG A 53 -1.28 -15.30 -0.23
C ARG A 53 -2.63 -15.99 -0.21
N LEU A 54 -2.95 -16.72 0.86
CA LEU A 54 -4.23 -17.42 0.98
C LEU A 54 -5.42 -16.46 1.00
N ALA A 55 -5.21 -15.23 1.39
CA ALA A 55 -6.28 -14.23 1.46
C ALA A 55 -6.54 -13.52 0.14
N ALA A 56 -5.72 -13.77 -0.88
CA ALA A 56 -5.85 -13.10 -2.17
C ALA A 56 -7.09 -13.60 -2.94
N PRO A 57 -7.75 -12.71 -3.68
CA PRO A 57 -8.85 -13.12 -4.55
C PRO A 57 -8.38 -14.11 -5.63
N PRO A 58 -9.30 -14.99 -6.12
CA PRO A 58 -8.98 -15.85 -7.25
C PRO A 58 -8.56 -15.03 -8.47
N ASN A 59 -7.65 -15.56 -9.25
CA ASN A 59 -7.16 -14.93 -10.49
C ASN A 59 -6.37 -13.64 -10.29
N VAL A 60 -6.02 -13.30 -9.05
CA VAL A 60 -5.15 -12.17 -8.75
C VAL A 60 -3.80 -12.72 -8.30
N ARG A 61 -2.75 -12.34 -9.00
CA ARG A 61 -1.38 -12.72 -8.64
C ARG A 61 -0.94 -11.94 -7.42
N THR A 62 0.01 -12.51 -6.67
CA THR A 62 0.56 -11.84 -5.49
C THR A 62 2.07 -11.72 -5.58
N SER A 63 2.57 -10.58 -5.10
CA SER A 63 3.99 -10.37 -4.84
C SER A 63 4.10 -9.89 -3.40
N ILE A 64 4.93 -10.53 -2.59
CA ILE A 64 5.16 -10.12 -1.22
C ILE A 64 6.67 -9.90 -1.10
N ILE A 65 7.08 -8.64 -1.12
CA ILE A 65 8.48 -8.26 -1.31
C ILE A 65 8.88 -7.14 -0.36
N THR A 66 10.19 -6.99 -0.21
CA THR A 66 10.73 -5.88 0.58
C THR A 66 10.56 -4.57 -0.18
N ARG A 67 10.62 -3.47 0.53
CA ARG A 67 10.57 -2.14 -0.10
C ARG A 67 11.76 -1.90 -1.01
N GLU A 68 12.93 -2.45 -0.69
CA GLU A 68 14.12 -2.37 -1.54
C GLU A 68 13.90 -3.08 -2.88
N VAL A 69 13.37 -4.30 -2.83
CA VAL A 69 13.07 -5.08 -4.04
C VAL A 69 11.95 -4.40 -4.85
N ALA A 70 10.96 -3.82 -4.16
CA ALA A 70 9.88 -3.11 -4.83
C ALA A 70 10.41 -1.95 -5.68
N VAL A 71 11.27 -1.12 -5.12
CA VAL A 71 11.90 0.01 -5.87
C VAL A 71 12.62 -0.52 -7.10
N LYS A 72 13.49 -1.51 -6.91
CA LYS A 72 14.27 -2.10 -7.99
C LYS A 72 13.38 -2.63 -9.11
N ASN A 73 12.39 -3.44 -8.75
CA ASN A 73 11.51 -4.09 -9.73
C ASN A 73 10.64 -3.09 -10.47
N ILE A 74 10.07 -2.12 -9.76
CA ILE A 74 9.21 -1.12 -10.38
C ILE A 74 10.01 -0.24 -11.35
N LEU A 75 11.16 0.25 -10.92
CA LEU A 75 12.00 1.10 -11.78
C LEU A 75 12.55 0.36 -12.99
N SER A 76 12.71 -0.97 -12.90
CA SER A 76 13.17 -1.78 -14.04
C SER A 76 12.08 -2.02 -15.10
N GLY A 77 10.84 -1.62 -14.83
CA GLY A 77 9.72 -1.87 -15.74
C GLY A 77 9.16 -3.28 -15.68
N LYS A 78 9.50 -4.06 -14.66
CA LYS A 78 9.09 -5.46 -14.52
C LYS A 78 7.58 -5.67 -14.64
N TYR A 79 6.79 -4.69 -14.21
CA TYR A 79 5.33 -4.81 -14.16
C TYR A 79 4.61 -4.15 -15.33
N GLU A 80 5.35 -3.69 -16.33
CA GLU A 80 4.75 -3.12 -17.53
C GLU A 80 3.77 -4.09 -18.17
N GLY A 81 2.58 -3.60 -18.52
CA GLY A 81 1.51 -4.44 -19.07
C GLY A 81 0.64 -5.12 -18.02
N GLN A 82 0.98 -5.01 -16.75
CA GLN A 82 0.16 -5.50 -15.64
C GLN A 82 -0.67 -4.36 -15.04
N LYS A 83 -1.57 -4.71 -14.11
CA LYS A 83 -2.36 -3.76 -13.33
C LYS A 83 -2.15 -4.10 -11.86
N VAL A 84 -1.19 -3.42 -11.24
CA VAL A 84 -0.71 -3.75 -9.90
C VAL A 84 -1.27 -2.79 -8.86
N LEU A 85 -1.93 -3.36 -7.85
CA LEU A 85 -2.32 -2.64 -6.64
C LEU A 85 -1.21 -2.86 -5.60
N ILE A 86 -0.56 -1.77 -5.19
CA ILE A 86 0.40 -1.82 -4.08
C ILE A 86 -0.34 -1.69 -2.76
N VAL A 87 -0.01 -2.57 -1.81
CA VAL A 87 -0.44 -2.44 -0.42
C VAL A 87 0.81 -2.36 0.45
N ALA A 88 1.05 -1.18 1.00
CA ALA A 88 2.10 -0.95 1.98
C ALA A 88 1.51 -1.07 3.38
N VAL A 89 2.33 -1.44 4.34
CA VAL A 89 1.89 -1.66 5.72
C VAL A 89 1.97 -0.38 6.56
N SER A 90 2.76 0.58 6.10
CA SER A 90 3.01 1.82 6.86
C SER A 90 3.30 2.98 5.91
N PRO A 91 2.96 4.22 6.30
CA PRO A 91 3.38 5.40 5.53
C PRO A 91 4.90 5.54 5.45
N ILE A 92 5.63 4.95 6.39
CA ILE A 92 7.10 4.95 6.38
C ILE A 92 7.62 4.21 5.14
N ASP A 93 6.99 3.10 4.79
CA ASP A 93 7.36 2.35 3.57
C ASP A 93 7.06 3.15 2.31
N VAL A 94 5.92 3.84 2.26
CA VAL A 94 5.58 4.70 1.12
C VAL A 94 6.60 5.83 0.97
N LYS A 95 6.97 6.44 2.09
CA LYS A 95 8.00 7.50 2.10
C LYS A 95 9.34 6.97 1.56
N PHE A 96 9.70 5.75 1.94
CA PHE A 96 10.90 5.09 1.42
C PHE A 96 10.83 4.95 -0.11
N LEU A 97 9.69 4.50 -0.63
CA LEU A 97 9.52 4.33 -2.08
C LEU A 97 9.71 5.65 -2.82
N ILE A 98 9.11 6.72 -2.31
CA ILE A 98 9.21 8.05 -2.90
C ILE A 98 10.66 8.58 -2.84
N ASP A 99 11.29 8.45 -1.70
CA ASP A 99 12.67 8.92 -1.50
C ASP A 99 13.65 8.17 -2.42
N ASN A 100 13.30 6.99 -2.86
CA ASN A 100 14.12 6.18 -3.76
C ASN A 100 13.68 6.27 -5.23
N GLY A 101 12.88 7.26 -5.56
CA GLY A 101 12.63 7.63 -6.95
C GLY A 101 11.27 7.23 -7.54
N LEU A 102 10.37 6.65 -6.75
CA LEU A 102 9.03 6.33 -7.27
C LEU A 102 8.13 7.57 -7.18
N PRO A 103 7.57 8.04 -8.30
CA PRO A 103 6.78 9.27 -8.33
C PRO A 103 5.33 9.01 -7.89
N ILE A 104 5.15 8.61 -6.65
CA ILE A 104 3.82 8.38 -6.07
C ILE A 104 3.20 9.73 -5.74
N THR A 105 2.01 10.01 -6.28
CA THR A 105 1.31 11.27 -6.08
C THR A 105 0.05 11.16 -5.25
N SER A 106 -0.45 9.94 -5.06
CA SER A 106 -1.62 9.72 -4.21
C SER A 106 -1.54 8.36 -3.52
N VAL A 107 -2.03 8.32 -2.29
CA VAL A 107 -2.16 7.08 -1.50
C VAL A 107 -3.50 7.10 -0.80
N ASN A 108 -4.10 5.93 -0.63
CA ASN A 108 -5.25 5.84 0.26
C ASN A 108 -4.90 4.99 1.48
N VAL A 109 -5.40 5.40 2.64
CA VAL A 109 -5.20 4.70 3.91
C VAL A 109 -6.48 3.97 4.27
N GLY A 110 -6.40 2.65 4.45
CA GLY A 110 -7.56 1.86 4.84
C GLY A 110 -7.57 1.55 6.32
N ASN A 111 -6.50 0.99 6.82
CA ASN A 111 -6.43 0.54 8.19
C ASN A 111 -5.02 0.56 8.74
N LEU A 112 -4.87 1.14 9.92
CA LEU A 112 -3.66 1.01 10.74
C LEU A 112 -4.13 0.65 12.14
N SER A 113 -3.83 -0.57 12.54
CA SER A 113 -4.34 -1.15 13.77
C SER A 113 -3.69 -0.54 15.01
N ARG A 114 -4.40 -0.63 16.13
CA ARG A 114 -3.88 -0.19 17.42
C ARG A 114 -2.67 -1.04 17.81
N ARG A 115 -1.59 -0.38 18.22
CA ARG A 115 -0.34 -0.99 18.66
C ARG A 115 0.26 -0.14 19.77
N ASN A 116 1.34 -0.62 20.38
CA ASN A 116 2.06 0.17 21.39
C ASN A 116 2.53 1.51 20.78
N GLY A 117 2.31 2.58 21.52
CA GLY A 117 2.74 3.91 21.10
C GLY A 117 1.87 4.57 20.04
N THR A 118 0.71 3.99 19.72
CA THR A 118 -0.19 4.60 18.73
C THR A 118 -1.21 5.51 19.36
N GLU A 119 -1.60 6.53 18.59
CA GLU A 119 -2.73 7.41 18.86
C GLU A 119 -3.77 7.22 17.77
N ARG A 120 -5.03 7.11 18.15
CA ARG A 120 -6.14 6.98 17.21
C ARG A 120 -6.47 8.34 16.62
N ILE A 121 -6.35 8.47 15.30
CA ILE A 121 -6.66 9.72 14.60
C ILE A 121 -7.93 9.63 13.75
N ARG A 122 -8.35 8.43 13.42
CA ARG A 122 -9.62 8.11 12.71
C ARG A 122 -10.09 6.76 13.22
N PRO A 123 -11.35 6.37 13.00
CA PRO A 123 -11.88 5.11 13.51
C PRO A 123 -11.03 3.88 13.22
N THR A 124 -10.42 3.81 12.05
CA THR A 124 -9.61 2.66 11.63
C THR A 124 -8.12 2.98 11.54
N ILE A 125 -7.70 4.16 12.00
CA ILE A 125 -6.31 4.60 11.80
C ILE A 125 -5.70 5.00 13.14
N ASN A 126 -4.72 4.22 13.57
CA ASN A 126 -3.92 4.46 14.76
C ASN A 126 -2.46 4.57 14.32
N ILE A 127 -1.79 5.63 14.73
CA ILE A 127 -0.43 5.91 14.25
C ILE A 127 0.54 6.15 15.39
N THR A 128 1.79 5.76 15.16
CA THR A 128 2.90 6.13 16.02
C THR A 128 3.35 7.55 15.66
N GLU A 129 4.21 8.13 16.52
CA GLU A 129 4.77 9.45 16.22
C GLU A 129 5.61 9.43 14.93
N GLU A 130 6.36 8.35 14.72
CA GLU A 130 7.14 8.18 13.48
C GLU A 130 6.25 8.13 12.25
N GLU A 131 5.12 7.41 12.34
CA GLU A 131 4.15 7.37 11.25
C GLU A 131 3.47 8.72 11.02
N ARG A 132 3.22 9.48 12.09
CA ARG A 132 2.68 10.84 11.98
C ARG A 132 3.62 11.73 11.17
N GLU A 133 4.92 11.67 11.49
CA GLU A 133 5.92 12.45 10.76
C GLU A 133 5.97 12.03 9.29
N ALA A 134 5.89 10.72 9.01
CA ALA A 134 5.85 10.24 7.63
C ALA A 134 4.64 10.79 6.86
N PHE A 135 3.46 10.79 7.47
CA PHE A 135 2.27 11.37 6.83
C PHE A 135 2.44 12.86 6.59
N LYS A 136 2.99 13.60 7.54
CA LYS A 136 3.25 15.05 7.38
C LYS A 136 4.18 15.31 6.20
N GLU A 137 5.24 14.52 6.08
CA GLU A 137 6.20 14.66 4.99
C GLU A 137 5.55 14.34 3.64
N LEU A 138 4.73 13.28 3.55
CA LEU A 138 4.00 12.94 2.33
C LEU A 138 3.10 14.09 1.90
N ILE A 139 2.32 14.62 2.82
CA ILE A 139 1.39 15.73 2.52
C ILE A 139 2.17 16.99 2.12
N SER A 140 3.25 17.30 2.83
CA SER A 140 4.12 18.43 2.53
C SER A 140 4.75 18.32 1.14
N ASP A 141 5.05 17.10 0.70
CA ASP A 141 5.62 16.83 -0.62
C ASP A 141 4.57 16.81 -1.73
N GLY A 142 3.32 17.10 -1.41
CA GLY A 142 2.25 17.18 -2.39
C GLY A 142 1.54 15.85 -2.68
N VAL A 143 1.79 14.82 -1.87
CA VAL A 143 1.08 13.54 -2.02
C VAL A 143 -0.33 13.69 -1.46
N GLU A 144 -1.32 13.32 -2.27
CA GLU A 144 -2.71 13.28 -1.81
C GLU A 144 -2.91 12.04 -0.94
N VAL A 145 -3.29 12.22 0.32
CA VAL A 145 -3.54 11.13 1.26
C VAL A 145 -5.03 11.12 1.58
N THR A 146 -5.70 10.03 1.22
CA THR A 146 -7.14 9.85 1.48
C THR A 146 -7.37 8.74 2.48
N VAL A 147 -8.49 8.80 3.18
CA VAL A 147 -8.90 7.78 4.16
C VAL A 147 -10.19 7.15 3.65
N ILE A 148 -10.08 5.94 3.10
CA ILE A 148 -11.24 5.19 2.64
C ILE A 148 -10.99 3.69 2.85
N GLN A 149 -12.03 2.97 3.32
CA GLN A 149 -11.97 1.52 3.51
C GLN A 149 -12.21 0.78 2.21
N THR A 150 -13.26 1.16 1.49
CA THR A 150 -13.65 0.53 0.24
C THR A 150 -13.72 1.57 -0.87
N PRO A 151 -13.66 1.15 -2.15
CA PRO A 151 -13.71 2.09 -3.26
C PRO A 151 -15.01 2.91 -3.34
N ARG A 152 -16.06 2.47 -2.66
CA ARG A 152 -17.36 3.15 -2.66
C ARG A 152 -17.50 4.19 -1.57
N ASP A 153 -16.61 4.21 -0.61
CA ASP A 153 -16.67 5.15 0.51
C ASP A 153 -16.39 6.58 0.02
N SER A 154 -16.98 7.53 0.72
CA SER A 154 -16.68 8.94 0.48
C SER A 154 -15.23 9.24 0.86
N LYS A 155 -14.55 9.98 0.01
CA LYS A 155 -13.15 10.35 0.26
C LYS A 155 -13.05 11.33 1.41
N GLU A 156 -12.17 11.03 2.35
CA GLU A 156 -11.76 11.95 3.39
C GLU A 156 -10.26 12.20 3.20
N PHE A 157 -9.85 13.45 3.25
CA PHE A 157 -8.43 13.80 3.07
C PHE A 157 -7.76 13.91 4.43
N LEU A 158 -6.61 13.29 4.55
CA LEU A 158 -5.77 13.42 5.74
C LEU A 158 -4.95 14.70 5.62
N LYS A 159 -5.02 15.52 6.67
CA LYS A 159 -4.32 16.82 6.70
C LYS A 159 -3.35 16.89 7.88
#